data_a46107f8c06dce639e9ea1235cfc6e54
#
_entry.id   a46107f8c06dce639e9ea1235cfc6e54
#
_cell.length_a   1.000
_cell.length_b   1.000
_cell.length_c   1.000
_cell.angle_alpha   90.00
_cell.angle_beta   90.00
_cell.angle_gamma   90.00
#
_symmetry.space_group_name_H-M   'P 1'
#
loop_
_entity.id
_entity.type
_entity.pdbx_description
1 polymer ?
#
loop_
_entity_poly.entity_id
_entity_poly.type
_entity_poly.pdbx_seq_one_letter_code
_entity_poly.pdbx_strand_id
1 'polypeptide(L)'
;MSTKTMALGGWLLFALHGLANTGPYLFVDEQWIARSSGLTRSVQRPSKVPSPVLDNKTFGVTQPFVTVLRDPDSGLLRLWYCRGTQLWQATSKDGVHWSVARVAYARVRGYGAAIIDDRGRDPDPARRLKLADWESTPQWDDTEKDDGGMYITFSPDNAKWTRIPGNPVLPSWPAGYGKYALHGVSDIIDAFYDPIHKRYAAAVKLFSGLPEDPWNRGTRLGSSPGTRRIVGMTFSPDFVHWDKPWRIIVPDARDQGDMEFYGLGGVHARGSLLIGFVRVLRDDLPCDAGGPPDGIGHTTLAWSRDGRTWTRDHETFIDRNLKPGTWDHAMAWGSSAIQIGDEVFIYYGGYARGHKVEPAKERQIGLAKMPVDRYVSRDAGTNGGALLTQPFALDGRRLRVNAAIRGEMRVRLLRANGKPVPGHDWNDCKPIKGDSISHEVSWRGSRTKLLKDPVSLEFNLMDAKLYGFDVK
;
A
#
# COMPACT_ATOMS: atom_id res chain seq x y z
N MET A 1 24.21 56.21 5.68
CA MET A 1 23.07 55.87 4.86
C MET A 1 22.86 54.34 4.93
N SER A 2 21.89 53.93 5.71
CA SER A 2 21.62 52.53 6.03
C SER A 2 20.37 52.08 5.22
N THR A 3 20.59 51.18 4.28
CA THR A 3 19.51 50.56 3.49
C THR A 3 18.99 49.33 4.22
N LYS A 4 17.81 49.42 4.78
CA LYS A 4 17.03 48.30 5.29
C LYS A 4 16.41 47.52 4.13
N THR A 5 16.87 46.30 3.92
CA THR A 5 16.22 45.35 3.01
C THR A 5 15.08 44.69 3.74
N MET A 6 13.85 45.01 3.34
CA MET A 6 12.64 44.29 3.75
C MET A 6 12.57 42.99 2.96
N ALA A 7 12.59 41.86 3.63
CA ALA A 7 12.25 40.57 3.05
C ALA A 7 10.73 40.44 3.02
N LEU A 8 10.14 40.58 1.84
CA LEU A 8 8.76 40.16 1.59
C LEU A 8 8.72 38.61 1.51
N GLY A 9 8.20 38.01 2.57
CA GLY A 9 7.80 36.60 2.56
C GLY A 9 6.61 36.39 1.64
N GLY A 10 6.85 35.93 0.42
CA GLY A 10 5.80 35.56 -0.52
C GLY A 10 5.09 34.31 -0.05
N TRP A 11 3.83 34.42 0.33
CA TRP A 11 2.92 33.31 0.53
C TRP A 11 2.54 32.75 -0.85
N LEU A 12 3.17 31.62 -1.26
CA LEU A 12 2.66 30.86 -2.39
C LEU A 12 1.35 30.21 -1.96
N LEU A 13 0.24 30.80 -2.37
CA LEU A 13 -1.07 30.16 -2.40
C LEU A 13 -1.00 29.06 -3.47
N PHE A 14 -0.70 27.83 -3.07
CA PHE A 14 -1.03 26.68 -3.89
C PHE A 14 -2.55 26.61 -4.01
N ALA A 15 -3.06 27.00 -5.16
CA ALA A 15 -4.44 26.77 -5.55
C ALA A 15 -4.66 25.25 -5.61
N LEU A 16 -5.21 24.68 -4.53
CA LEU A 16 -5.74 23.31 -4.49
C LEU A 16 -7.01 23.28 -5.35
N HIS A 17 -6.84 23.10 -6.65
CA HIS A 17 -7.95 22.90 -7.57
C HIS A 17 -8.50 21.48 -7.39
N GLY A 18 -9.69 21.38 -6.80
CA GLY A 18 -10.72 20.46 -7.25
C GLY A 18 -10.74 19.03 -6.75
N LEU A 19 -9.91 18.60 -5.80
CA LEU A 19 -10.18 17.36 -5.07
C LEU A 19 -11.03 17.70 -3.84
N ALA A 20 -12.24 17.18 -3.77
CA ALA A 20 -13.05 17.29 -2.58
C ALA A 20 -12.20 16.81 -1.39
N ASN A 21 -11.92 17.72 -0.44
CA ASN A 21 -11.17 17.44 0.79
C ASN A 21 -12.03 16.55 1.70
N THR A 22 -12.15 15.28 1.33
CA THR A 22 -12.86 14.27 2.12
C THR A 22 -11.83 13.52 2.96
N GLY A 23 -12.02 13.57 4.29
CA GLY A 23 -11.22 12.78 5.22
C GLY A 23 -11.32 11.26 4.97
N PRO A 24 -10.60 10.44 5.71
CA PRO A 24 -9.74 10.82 6.83
C PRO A 24 -8.45 11.54 6.42
N TYR A 25 -7.99 12.41 7.29
CA TYR A 25 -6.73 13.17 7.16
C TYR A 25 -5.66 12.46 7.98
N LEU A 26 -4.83 11.67 7.33
CA LEU A 26 -3.81 10.84 8.00
C LEU A 26 -2.47 11.57 8.09
N PHE A 27 -1.76 11.34 9.20
CA PHE A 27 -0.41 11.88 9.43
C PHE A 27 0.71 10.92 8.98
N VAL A 28 0.45 10.18 7.91
CA VAL A 28 1.44 9.29 7.26
C VAL A 28 2.60 10.12 6.70
N ASP A 29 2.29 11.24 6.07
CA ASP A 29 3.23 12.24 5.53
C ASP A 29 3.07 13.59 6.24
N GLU A 30 3.77 14.63 5.74
CA GLU A 30 3.72 15.98 6.27
C GLU A 30 2.65 16.87 5.62
N GLN A 31 1.86 16.36 4.67
CA GLN A 31 0.92 17.16 3.88
C GLN A 31 -0.08 17.96 4.74
N TRP A 32 -0.57 17.33 5.79
CA TRP A 32 -1.55 17.95 6.69
C TRP A 32 -0.93 18.60 7.91
N ILE A 33 0.41 18.65 8.02
CA ILE A 33 1.13 19.21 9.15
C ILE A 33 1.75 20.56 8.74
N ALA A 34 1.28 21.64 9.35
CA ALA A 34 1.87 22.96 9.18
C ALA A 34 3.08 23.15 10.10
N ARG A 35 2.99 22.60 11.32
CA ARG A 35 4.06 22.65 12.35
C ARG A 35 3.86 21.54 13.36
N SER A 36 4.96 20.97 13.84
CA SER A 36 4.96 20.04 14.99
C SER A 36 6.15 20.30 15.90
N SER A 37 6.01 19.97 17.17
CA SER A 37 7.08 20.07 18.19
C SER A 37 6.89 18.99 19.26
N GLY A 38 8.00 18.40 19.74
CA GLY A 38 7.96 17.35 20.77
C GLY A 38 7.30 16.06 20.35
N LEU A 39 7.17 15.81 19.03
CA LEU A 39 6.56 14.61 18.47
C LEU A 39 7.57 13.79 17.67
N THR A 40 7.46 12.46 17.78
CA THR A 40 8.21 11.51 16.97
C THR A 40 7.26 10.84 15.98
N ARG A 41 7.65 10.71 14.71
CA ARG A 41 6.94 9.91 13.72
C ARG A 41 7.30 8.43 13.93
N SER A 42 6.29 7.56 13.99
CA SER A 42 6.50 6.12 14.20
C SER A 42 5.62 5.29 13.28
N VAL A 43 6.21 4.36 12.55
CA VAL A 43 5.46 3.34 11.79
C VAL A 43 4.86 2.34 12.76
N GLN A 44 3.58 2.04 12.61
CA GLN A 44 2.89 1.09 13.49
C GLN A 44 2.85 -0.28 12.83
N ARG A 45 3.33 -1.29 13.55
CA ARG A 45 3.36 -2.67 13.04
C ARG A 45 2.01 -3.36 13.29
N PRO A 46 1.38 -3.97 12.29
CA PRO A 46 0.18 -4.77 12.49
C PRO A 46 0.49 -6.06 13.27
N SER A 47 -0.49 -6.55 14.01
CA SER A 47 -0.40 -7.80 14.76
C SER A 47 -0.66 -8.99 13.84
N LYS A 48 0.29 -9.91 13.74
CA LYS A 48 0.14 -11.15 12.96
C LYS A 48 -0.75 -12.16 13.67
N VAL A 49 -1.62 -12.81 12.90
CA VAL A 49 -2.27 -14.06 13.33
C VAL A 49 -1.22 -15.16 13.33
N PRO A 50 -1.09 -15.96 14.38
CA PRO A 50 0.02 -16.92 14.54
C PRO A 50 0.10 -17.99 13.44
N SER A 51 -1.05 -18.47 12.98
CA SER A 51 -1.14 -19.50 11.94
C SER A 51 -1.45 -18.91 10.58
N PRO A 52 -1.01 -19.51 9.48
CA PRO A 52 -1.43 -19.08 8.15
C PRO A 52 -2.93 -19.27 7.99
N VAL A 53 -3.58 -18.37 7.27
CA VAL A 53 -5.01 -18.46 6.94
C VAL A 53 -5.25 -19.32 5.69
N LEU A 54 -4.26 -19.45 4.82
CA LEU A 54 -4.19 -20.47 3.78
C LEU A 54 -2.87 -21.21 3.93
N ASP A 55 -2.92 -22.41 4.52
CA ASP A 55 -1.77 -23.30 4.60
C ASP A 55 -1.53 -24.02 3.25
N ASN A 56 -0.28 -24.40 3.01
CA ASN A 56 0.06 -25.03 1.73
C ASN A 56 -0.53 -26.44 1.58
N LYS A 57 -0.69 -27.20 2.68
CA LYS A 57 -1.20 -28.59 2.61
C LYS A 57 -2.63 -28.63 2.10
N THR A 58 -3.47 -27.70 2.59
CA THR A 58 -4.88 -27.62 2.22
C THR A 58 -5.08 -26.88 0.88
N PHE A 59 -4.39 -25.78 0.69
CA PHE A 59 -4.68 -24.86 -0.43
C PHE A 59 -3.68 -24.99 -1.59
N GLY A 60 -2.46 -25.47 -1.35
CA GLY A 60 -1.45 -25.67 -2.41
C GLY A 60 -0.97 -24.37 -3.05
N VAL A 61 -0.77 -23.32 -2.26
CA VAL A 61 -0.31 -22.01 -2.73
C VAL A 61 1.05 -22.12 -3.42
N THR A 62 1.15 -21.70 -4.68
CA THR A 62 2.43 -21.67 -5.42
C THR A 62 3.12 -20.33 -5.32
N GLN A 63 2.35 -19.23 -5.44
CA GLN A 63 2.85 -17.88 -5.21
C GLN A 63 1.98 -17.18 -4.17
N PRO A 64 2.57 -16.59 -3.14
CA PRO A 64 1.83 -16.03 -2.02
C PRO A 64 1.34 -14.60 -2.30
N PHE A 65 0.88 -14.33 -3.51
CA PHE A 65 0.25 -13.08 -3.89
C PHE A 65 -1.25 -13.31 -4.03
N VAL A 66 -2.03 -12.54 -3.32
CA VAL A 66 -3.48 -12.72 -3.25
C VAL A 66 -4.20 -11.41 -3.49
N THR A 67 -5.41 -11.52 -4.02
CA THR A 67 -6.41 -10.45 -4.01
C THR A 67 -7.56 -10.85 -3.10
N VAL A 68 -7.96 -9.98 -2.19
CA VAL A 68 -9.12 -10.18 -1.32
C VAL A 68 -10.11 -9.05 -1.53
N LEU A 69 -11.34 -9.40 -1.90
CA LEU A 69 -12.42 -8.44 -2.12
C LEU A 69 -13.67 -8.90 -1.35
N ARG A 70 -14.53 -7.95 -0.98
CA ARG A 70 -15.88 -8.25 -0.49
C ARG A 70 -16.85 -8.35 -1.67
N ASP A 71 -17.53 -9.47 -1.77
CA ASP A 71 -18.64 -9.60 -2.70
C ASP A 71 -19.87 -8.85 -2.15
N PRO A 72 -20.31 -7.77 -2.82
CA PRO A 72 -21.41 -6.97 -2.31
C PRO A 72 -22.78 -7.69 -2.36
N ASP A 73 -22.94 -8.70 -3.20
CA ASP A 73 -24.21 -9.43 -3.30
C ASP A 73 -24.39 -10.41 -2.15
N SER A 74 -23.36 -11.18 -1.83
CA SER A 74 -23.38 -12.18 -0.76
C SER A 74 -22.84 -11.67 0.58
N GLY A 75 -22.13 -10.53 0.58
CA GLY A 75 -21.38 -10.02 1.74
C GLY A 75 -20.15 -10.84 2.11
N LEU A 76 -19.91 -11.96 1.44
CA LEU A 76 -18.75 -12.81 1.70
C LEU A 76 -17.44 -12.15 1.21
N LEU A 77 -16.36 -12.48 1.86
CA LEU A 77 -15.02 -12.20 1.35
C LEU A 77 -14.66 -13.28 0.32
N ARG A 78 -14.06 -12.86 -0.78
CA ARG A 78 -13.47 -13.73 -1.79
C ARG A 78 -11.97 -13.47 -1.84
N LEU A 79 -11.20 -14.56 -1.82
CA LEU A 79 -9.75 -14.54 -1.95
C LEU A 79 -9.36 -15.33 -3.18
N TRP A 80 -8.59 -14.71 -4.08
CA TRP A 80 -8.00 -15.38 -5.23
C TRP A 80 -6.50 -15.54 -5.03
N TYR A 81 -5.98 -16.69 -5.41
CA TYR A 81 -4.58 -17.04 -5.34
C TYR A 81 -4.19 -18.03 -6.45
N CYS A 82 -2.89 -18.12 -6.74
CA CYS A 82 -2.39 -19.04 -7.75
C CYS A 82 -1.99 -20.39 -7.13
N ARG A 83 -2.43 -21.48 -7.78
CA ARG A 83 -1.99 -22.85 -7.51
C ARG A 83 -1.60 -23.51 -8.83
N GLY A 84 -0.30 -23.78 -9.03
CA GLY A 84 0.23 -24.18 -10.32
C GLY A 84 -0.10 -23.13 -11.39
N THR A 85 -0.66 -23.57 -12.50
CA THR A 85 -1.08 -22.70 -13.60
C THR A 85 -2.56 -22.32 -13.54
N GLN A 86 -3.15 -22.34 -12.35
CA GLN A 86 -4.57 -22.08 -12.15
C GLN A 86 -4.76 -20.97 -11.12
N LEU A 87 -5.75 -20.13 -11.38
CA LEU A 87 -6.31 -19.20 -10.42
C LEU A 87 -7.40 -19.91 -9.60
N TRP A 88 -7.20 -19.95 -8.31
CA TRP A 88 -8.14 -20.55 -7.36
C TRP A 88 -8.83 -19.46 -6.54
N GLN A 89 -10.03 -19.77 -6.07
CA GLN A 89 -10.82 -18.88 -5.23
C GLN A 89 -11.31 -19.62 -3.99
N ALA A 90 -11.17 -18.98 -2.83
CA ALA A 90 -11.79 -19.33 -1.57
C ALA A 90 -12.76 -18.24 -1.10
N THR A 91 -13.69 -18.57 -0.21
CA THR A 91 -14.64 -17.62 0.39
C THR A 91 -14.56 -17.67 1.91
N SER A 92 -14.89 -16.55 2.56
CA SER A 92 -14.90 -16.43 4.02
C SER A 92 -15.98 -15.46 4.49
N LYS A 93 -16.52 -15.70 5.70
CA LYS A 93 -17.43 -14.77 6.37
C LYS A 93 -16.67 -13.76 7.23
N ASP A 94 -15.51 -14.16 7.77
CA ASP A 94 -14.76 -13.42 8.78
C ASP A 94 -13.35 -12.98 8.35
N GLY A 95 -12.88 -13.46 7.18
CA GLY A 95 -11.54 -13.17 6.66
C GLY A 95 -10.41 -13.96 7.32
N VAL A 96 -10.73 -14.89 8.24
CA VAL A 96 -9.76 -15.75 8.94
C VAL A 96 -9.93 -17.20 8.52
N HIS A 97 -11.15 -17.68 8.50
CA HIS A 97 -11.50 -19.05 8.14
C HIS A 97 -12.02 -19.10 6.70
N TRP A 98 -11.32 -19.83 5.85
CA TRP A 98 -11.58 -19.90 4.43
C TRP A 98 -12.16 -21.26 4.04
N SER A 99 -13.15 -21.26 3.15
CA SER A 99 -13.73 -22.48 2.57
C SER A 99 -12.70 -23.24 1.74
N VAL A 100 -12.98 -24.51 1.47
CA VAL A 100 -12.25 -25.25 0.45
C VAL A 100 -12.30 -24.48 -0.87
N ALA A 101 -11.14 -24.27 -1.45
CA ALA A 101 -11.01 -23.46 -2.67
C ALA A 101 -11.48 -24.25 -3.91
N ARG A 102 -11.88 -23.50 -4.93
CA ARG A 102 -12.23 -24.02 -6.26
C ARG A 102 -11.45 -23.30 -7.35
N VAL A 103 -11.26 -23.94 -8.48
CA VAL A 103 -10.70 -23.28 -9.66
C VAL A 103 -11.65 -22.18 -10.13
N ALA A 104 -11.13 -20.95 -10.25
CA ALA A 104 -11.84 -19.82 -10.85
C ALA A 104 -11.47 -19.68 -12.33
N TYR A 105 -10.16 -19.86 -12.67
CA TYR A 105 -9.68 -19.78 -14.03
C TYR A 105 -8.47 -20.71 -14.24
N ALA A 106 -8.42 -21.43 -15.36
CA ALA A 106 -7.47 -22.51 -15.60
C ALA A 106 -6.20 -22.09 -16.35
N ARG A 107 -6.02 -20.80 -16.65
CA ARG A 107 -4.91 -20.32 -17.49
C ARG A 107 -4.24 -19.09 -16.90
N VAL A 108 -3.46 -19.28 -15.85
CA VAL A 108 -2.50 -18.28 -15.32
C VAL A 108 -1.15 -18.96 -15.18
N ARG A 109 -0.07 -18.21 -15.26
CA ARG A 109 1.27 -18.81 -15.10
C ARG A 109 1.73 -18.92 -13.64
N GLY A 110 0.88 -18.55 -12.70
CA GLY A 110 1.11 -18.78 -11.28
C GLY A 110 2.06 -17.79 -10.59
N TYR A 111 2.44 -16.71 -11.26
CA TYR A 111 3.41 -15.75 -10.70
C TYR A 111 2.77 -14.53 -10.02
N GLY A 112 1.47 -14.45 -9.97
CA GLY A 112 0.72 -13.34 -9.40
C GLY A 112 -0.43 -12.98 -10.31
N ALA A 113 -1.58 -12.68 -9.69
CA ALA A 113 -2.78 -12.28 -10.39
C ALA A 113 -3.49 -11.23 -9.54
N ALA A 114 -3.80 -10.10 -10.15
CA ALA A 114 -4.55 -9.04 -9.51
C ALA A 114 -5.97 -8.99 -10.08
N ILE A 115 -6.97 -8.95 -9.21
CA ILE A 115 -8.37 -8.91 -9.60
C ILE A 115 -9.02 -7.62 -9.09
N ILE A 116 -9.81 -6.99 -9.96
CA ILE A 116 -10.67 -5.85 -9.63
C ILE A 116 -12.12 -6.25 -9.89
N ASP A 117 -13.01 -6.04 -8.92
CA ASP A 117 -14.46 -6.04 -9.16
C ASP A 117 -14.89 -4.62 -9.54
N ASP A 118 -15.21 -4.44 -10.80
CA ASP A 118 -15.42 -3.13 -11.42
C ASP A 118 -16.90 -2.78 -11.59
N ARG A 119 -17.75 -3.25 -10.70
CA ARG A 119 -19.18 -3.00 -10.75
C ARG A 119 -19.52 -1.54 -10.99
N GLY A 120 -20.17 -1.26 -12.12
CA GLY A 120 -20.76 0.01 -12.46
C GLY A 120 -19.78 1.10 -12.92
N ARG A 121 -18.47 0.82 -12.99
CA ARG A 121 -17.51 1.74 -13.59
C ARG A 121 -17.32 1.48 -15.09
N ASP A 122 -17.19 0.21 -15.47
CA ASP A 122 -17.19 -0.19 -16.88
C ASP A 122 -18.64 -0.39 -17.33
N PRO A 123 -19.07 0.22 -18.46
CA PRO A 123 -20.43 0.04 -18.98
C PRO A 123 -20.69 -1.38 -19.51
N ASP A 124 -19.65 -2.15 -19.83
CA ASP A 124 -19.79 -3.52 -20.32
C ASP A 124 -19.85 -4.52 -19.13
N PRO A 125 -20.99 -5.13 -18.85
CA PRO A 125 -21.12 -6.09 -17.76
C PRO A 125 -20.26 -7.35 -17.94
N ALA A 126 -19.85 -7.69 -19.17
CA ALA A 126 -18.94 -8.79 -19.44
C ALA A 126 -17.53 -8.52 -18.87
N ARG A 127 -17.19 -7.27 -18.60
CA ARG A 127 -15.91 -6.82 -18.04
C ARG A 127 -15.95 -6.51 -16.55
N ARG A 128 -16.98 -6.96 -15.83
CA ARG A 128 -17.14 -6.69 -14.40
C ARG A 128 -15.90 -7.06 -13.59
N LEU A 129 -15.43 -8.29 -13.72
CA LEU A 129 -14.19 -8.73 -13.08
C LEU A 129 -13.05 -8.59 -14.08
N LYS A 130 -12.00 -7.91 -13.64
CA LYS A 130 -10.81 -7.62 -14.43
C LYS A 130 -9.63 -8.33 -13.77
N LEU A 131 -8.99 -9.21 -14.52
CA LEU A 131 -7.78 -9.93 -14.11
C LEU A 131 -6.59 -9.39 -14.90
N ALA A 132 -5.55 -9.00 -14.19
CA ALA A 132 -4.23 -8.76 -14.75
C ALA A 132 -3.26 -9.79 -14.20
N ASP A 133 -2.60 -10.52 -15.06
CA ASP A 133 -1.58 -11.50 -14.72
C ASP A 133 -0.37 -11.39 -15.64
N TRP A 134 0.76 -11.95 -15.22
CA TRP A 134 1.94 -12.05 -16.05
C TRP A 134 2.05 -13.44 -16.64
N GLU A 135 2.35 -13.50 -17.92
CA GLU A 135 2.71 -14.74 -18.59
C GLU A 135 4.05 -14.65 -19.28
N SER A 136 4.84 -15.71 -19.17
CA SER A 136 5.94 -15.97 -20.09
C SER A 136 5.42 -16.81 -21.26
N THR A 137 5.99 -16.64 -22.43
CA THR A 137 5.78 -17.63 -23.49
C THR A 137 6.34 -18.99 -23.06
N PRO A 138 5.82 -20.10 -23.62
CA PRO A 138 6.32 -21.44 -23.30
C PRO A 138 7.79 -21.67 -23.71
N GLN A 139 8.37 -20.78 -24.45
CA GLN A 139 9.69 -20.91 -25.06
C GLN A 139 10.71 -20.05 -24.31
N TRP A 140 11.28 -20.61 -23.27
CA TRP A 140 12.54 -20.17 -22.70
C TRP A 140 13.75 -20.62 -23.53
N ASP A 141 13.50 -21.18 -24.69
CA ASP A 141 14.49 -21.62 -25.64
C ASP A 141 14.70 -20.54 -26.74
N ASP A 142 15.81 -19.96 -26.74
CA ASP A 142 16.61 -19.24 -27.73
C ASP A 142 15.95 -18.60 -28.97
N THR A 143 14.63 -18.51 -29.09
CA THR A 143 13.98 -17.87 -30.23
C THR A 143 13.59 -16.43 -29.93
N GLU A 144 13.86 -15.51 -30.84
CA GLU A 144 13.66 -14.05 -30.74
C GLU A 144 12.19 -13.56 -30.59
N LYS A 145 11.26 -14.44 -30.28
CA LYS A 145 9.82 -14.16 -30.16
C LYS A 145 9.34 -14.48 -28.74
N ASP A 146 9.78 -13.72 -27.78
CA ASP A 146 9.22 -13.76 -26.45
C ASP A 146 8.03 -12.78 -26.36
N ASP A 147 6.81 -13.30 -26.46
CA ASP A 147 5.55 -12.55 -26.35
C ASP A 147 5.08 -12.43 -24.89
N GLY A 148 5.96 -12.71 -23.91
CA GLY A 148 5.66 -12.59 -22.50
C GLY A 148 5.28 -11.16 -22.09
N GLY A 149 4.51 -11.02 -21.01
CA GLY A 149 4.12 -9.71 -20.52
C GLY A 149 2.89 -9.72 -19.62
N MET A 150 2.26 -8.55 -19.48
CA MET A 150 1.01 -8.40 -18.77
C MET A 150 -0.17 -8.77 -19.68
N TYR A 151 -0.97 -9.71 -19.20
CA TYR A 151 -2.17 -10.21 -19.89
C TYR A 151 -3.42 -9.76 -19.15
N ILE A 152 -4.47 -9.45 -19.93
CA ILE A 152 -5.77 -9.02 -19.41
C ILE A 152 -6.83 -10.06 -19.79
N THR A 153 -7.67 -10.36 -18.79
CA THR A 153 -8.77 -11.30 -18.90
C THR A 153 -9.98 -10.75 -18.14
N PHE A 154 -11.17 -10.87 -18.71
CA PHE A 154 -12.41 -10.38 -18.13
C PHE A 154 -13.37 -11.51 -17.77
N SER A 155 -14.24 -11.24 -16.79
CA SER A 155 -15.34 -12.14 -16.46
C SER A 155 -16.55 -11.37 -15.95
N PRO A 156 -17.77 -11.73 -16.36
CA PRO A 156 -18.99 -11.16 -15.79
C PRO A 156 -19.32 -11.71 -14.39
N ASP A 157 -18.90 -12.94 -14.08
CA ASP A 157 -19.46 -13.76 -13.00
C ASP A 157 -18.44 -14.59 -12.21
N ASN A 158 -17.14 -14.49 -12.56
CA ASN A 158 -16.07 -15.31 -11.98
C ASN A 158 -16.12 -16.82 -12.36
N ALA A 159 -16.96 -17.21 -13.30
CA ALA A 159 -17.03 -18.56 -13.83
C ALA A 159 -16.54 -18.64 -15.28
N LYS A 160 -16.94 -17.68 -16.09
CA LYS A 160 -16.52 -17.59 -17.48
C LYS A 160 -15.52 -16.44 -17.64
N TRP A 161 -14.30 -16.80 -17.99
CA TRP A 161 -13.20 -15.84 -18.22
C TRP A 161 -12.83 -15.78 -19.69
N THR A 162 -12.66 -14.59 -20.21
CA THR A 162 -12.36 -14.34 -21.63
C THR A 162 -11.14 -13.44 -21.75
N ARG A 163 -10.08 -13.93 -22.37
CA ARG A 163 -8.90 -13.15 -22.74
C ARG A 163 -9.23 -12.16 -23.83
N ILE A 164 -8.66 -10.97 -23.74
CA ILE A 164 -8.80 -10.00 -24.82
C ILE A 164 -7.85 -10.31 -25.96
N PRO A 165 -8.24 -10.02 -27.21
CA PRO A 165 -7.30 -9.95 -28.32
C PRO A 165 -6.22 -8.89 -28.07
N GLY A 166 -5.02 -9.08 -28.61
CA GLY A 166 -3.93 -8.12 -28.48
C GLY A 166 -3.12 -8.20 -27.18
N ASN A 167 -3.30 -9.25 -26.37
CA ASN A 167 -2.36 -9.57 -25.30
C ASN A 167 -0.99 -10.01 -25.87
N PRO A 168 0.13 -9.72 -25.16
CA PRO A 168 0.22 -8.96 -23.92
C PRO A 168 0.00 -7.46 -24.16
N VAL A 169 -0.73 -6.81 -23.23
CA VAL A 169 -0.96 -5.36 -23.29
C VAL A 169 0.27 -4.53 -22.90
N LEU A 170 1.17 -5.11 -22.14
CA LEU A 170 2.50 -4.59 -21.85
C LEU A 170 3.51 -5.74 -21.99
N PRO A 171 4.45 -5.65 -22.95
CA PRO A 171 5.40 -6.73 -23.18
C PRO A 171 6.50 -6.79 -22.11
N SER A 172 7.01 -8.00 -21.85
CA SER A 172 8.22 -8.23 -21.05
C SER A 172 9.48 -7.81 -21.82
N TRP A 173 9.45 -7.97 -23.15
CA TRP A 173 10.57 -7.72 -24.03
C TRP A 173 10.15 -6.76 -25.16
N PRO A 174 10.15 -5.43 -24.91
CA PRO A 174 9.83 -4.48 -25.98
C PRO A 174 10.78 -4.60 -27.16
N ALA A 175 10.25 -4.50 -28.37
CA ALA A 175 11.04 -4.53 -29.58
C ALA A 175 12.20 -3.52 -29.56
N GLY A 176 13.38 -3.93 -29.95
CA GLY A 176 14.59 -3.10 -29.93
C GLY A 176 15.46 -3.20 -28.69
N TYR A 177 14.99 -3.90 -27.67
CA TYR A 177 15.80 -4.25 -26.52
C TYR A 177 16.26 -5.71 -26.68
N GLY A 178 17.53 -5.97 -26.68
CA GLY A 178 18.06 -7.33 -26.82
C GLY A 178 17.72 -8.24 -25.64
N LYS A 179 18.04 -9.51 -25.74
CA LYS A 179 17.77 -10.62 -24.79
C LYS A 179 18.00 -10.29 -23.30
N TYR A 180 18.79 -9.26 -23.00
CA TYR A 180 19.15 -8.85 -21.62
C TYR A 180 18.65 -7.46 -21.25
N ALA A 181 17.93 -6.80 -22.11
CA ALA A 181 17.38 -5.48 -21.83
C ALA A 181 16.05 -5.60 -21.08
N LEU A 182 16.14 -5.83 -19.81
CA LEU A 182 15.07 -6.05 -18.85
C LEU A 182 14.22 -4.79 -18.59
N HIS A 183 13.62 -4.23 -19.65
CA HIS A 183 12.90 -2.96 -19.57
C HIS A 183 11.38 -3.10 -19.65
N GLY A 184 10.88 -4.31 -19.85
CA GLY A 184 9.46 -4.62 -19.83
C GLY A 184 8.99 -5.10 -18.47
N VAL A 185 7.70 -5.41 -18.40
CA VAL A 185 7.09 -5.91 -17.17
C VAL A 185 7.49 -7.35 -16.89
N SER A 186 7.66 -7.68 -15.62
CA SER A 186 8.01 -9.02 -15.17
C SER A 186 6.91 -9.62 -14.28
N ASP A 187 7.17 -10.77 -13.71
CA ASP A 187 6.26 -11.75 -13.14
C ASP A 187 5.37 -11.29 -11.97
N ILE A 188 5.40 -10.02 -11.56
CA ILE A 188 4.51 -9.48 -10.53
C ILE A 188 3.73 -8.28 -11.08
N ILE A 189 2.41 -8.41 -11.04
CA ILE A 189 1.45 -7.38 -11.42
C ILE A 189 0.49 -7.18 -10.25
N ASP A 190 0.44 -5.98 -9.68
CA ASP A 190 -0.49 -5.56 -8.64
C ASP A 190 -1.41 -4.47 -9.20
N ALA A 191 -2.48 -4.86 -9.89
CA ALA A 191 -3.44 -3.93 -10.47
C ALA A 191 -4.50 -3.51 -9.45
N PHE A 192 -4.91 -2.25 -9.50
CA PHE A 192 -5.92 -1.67 -8.64
C PHE A 192 -6.69 -0.55 -9.37
N TYR A 193 -7.85 -0.18 -8.83
CA TYR A 193 -8.54 1.04 -9.24
C TYR A 193 -8.15 2.18 -8.29
N ASP A 194 -7.73 3.31 -8.86
CA ASP A 194 -7.45 4.55 -8.14
C ASP A 194 -8.72 5.41 -8.09
N PRO A 195 -9.47 5.40 -6.98
CA PRO A 195 -10.73 6.14 -6.90
C PRO A 195 -10.53 7.65 -6.75
N ILE A 196 -9.32 8.09 -6.36
CA ILE A 196 -8.99 9.51 -6.21
C ILE A 196 -8.90 10.15 -7.60
N HIS A 197 -8.22 9.48 -8.54
CA HIS A 197 -8.00 10.00 -9.89
C HIS A 197 -8.88 9.32 -10.95
N LYS A 198 -9.78 8.40 -10.54
CA LYS A 198 -10.76 7.72 -11.39
C LYS A 198 -10.13 6.99 -12.58
N ARG A 199 -9.10 6.19 -12.32
CA ARG A 199 -8.35 5.44 -13.34
C ARG A 199 -7.93 4.07 -12.82
N TYR A 200 -7.60 3.17 -13.72
CA TYR A 200 -6.90 1.94 -13.36
C TYR A 200 -5.41 2.21 -13.27
N ALA A 201 -4.75 1.50 -12.37
CA ALA A 201 -3.31 1.54 -12.19
C ALA A 201 -2.77 0.14 -11.93
N ALA A 202 -1.52 -0.10 -12.28
CA ALA A 202 -0.83 -1.33 -11.93
C ALA A 202 0.60 -1.01 -11.49
N ALA A 203 0.95 -1.51 -10.30
CA ALA A 203 2.34 -1.63 -9.91
C ALA A 203 2.92 -2.89 -10.55
N VAL A 204 4.00 -2.74 -11.28
CA VAL A 204 4.62 -3.81 -12.05
C VAL A 204 6.07 -4.00 -11.64
N LYS A 205 6.54 -5.25 -11.59
CA LYS A 205 7.96 -5.50 -11.38
C LYS A 205 8.73 -5.16 -12.63
N LEU A 206 9.77 -4.34 -12.47
CA LEU A 206 10.75 -4.01 -13.49
C LEU A 206 12.14 -4.44 -13.01
N PHE A 207 13.12 -4.35 -13.89
CA PHE A 207 14.51 -4.52 -13.52
C PHE A 207 15.29 -3.24 -13.83
N SER A 208 16.23 -2.88 -12.96
CA SER A 208 17.29 -1.94 -13.28
C SER A 208 18.40 -2.71 -13.98
N GLY A 209 18.73 -2.38 -15.19
CA GLY A 209 19.69 -3.18 -15.97
C GLY A 209 20.58 -2.36 -16.89
N LEU A 210 20.40 -1.05 -16.91
CA LEU A 210 21.24 -0.18 -17.70
C LEU A 210 22.60 -0.02 -17.01
N PRO A 211 23.74 -0.11 -17.75
CA PRO A 211 25.07 0.07 -17.19
C PRO A 211 25.23 1.41 -16.46
N GLU A 212 24.54 2.45 -16.94
CA GLU A 212 24.50 3.80 -16.37
C GLU A 212 23.56 3.97 -15.18
N ASP A 213 22.78 2.92 -14.84
CA ASP A 213 21.86 2.97 -13.70
C ASP A 213 22.68 2.99 -12.41
N PRO A 214 22.62 4.05 -11.56
CA PRO A 214 23.42 4.15 -10.33
C PRO A 214 23.12 3.04 -9.33
N TRP A 215 21.98 2.32 -9.48
CA TRP A 215 21.61 1.19 -8.62
C TRP A 215 22.12 -0.15 -9.15
N ASN A 216 22.71 -0.18 -10.36
CA ASN A 216 23.35 -1.37 -10.92
C ASN A 216 24.73 -1.58 -10.29
N ARG A 217 24.79 -2.13 -9.08
CA ARG A 217 26.04 -2.32 -8.32
C ARG A 217 26.64 -3.72 -8.44
N GLY A 218 26.41 -4.42 -9.53
CA GLY A 218 27.03 -5.72 -9.77
C GLY A 218 26.48 -6.85 -8.90
N THR A 219 25.31 -6.71 -8.32
CA THR A 219 24.67 -7.76 -7.52
C THR A 219 24.13 -8.85 -8.41
N ARG A 220 24.29 -10.10 -7.99
CA ARG A 220 23.79 -11.25 -8.73
C ARG A 220 22.31 -11.44 -8.47
N LEU A 221 21.50 -11.23 -9.48
CA LEU A 221 20.11 -11.64 -9.50
C LEU A 221 19.98 -12.88 -10.37
N GLY A 222 19.83 -14.04 -9.75
CA GLY A 222 19.64 -15.28 -10.49
C GLY A 222 20.65 -15.45 -11.62
N SER A 223 20.18 -15.39 -12.86
CA SER A 223 20.99 -15.57 -14.07
C SER A 223 21.62 -14.29 -14.64
N SER A 224 21.33 -13.09 -14.10
CA SER A 224 21.74 -11.82 -14.69
C SER A 224 22.55 -10.98 -13.69
N PRO A 225 23.88 -10.97 -13.77
CA PRO A 225 24.71 -10.09 -12.96
C PRO A 225 24.36 -8.61 -13.21
N GLY A 226 24.28 -7.84 -12.11
CA GLY A 226 24.16 -6.38 -12.18
C GLY A 226 22.74 -5.84 -12.32
N THR A 227 21.71 -6.68 -12.29
CA THR A 227 20.31 -6.23 -12.33
C THR A 227 19.67 -6.31 -10.95
N ARG A 228 18.79 -5.36 -10.65
CA ARG A 228 17.98 -5.35 -9.42
C ARG A 228 16.50 -5.24 -9.76
N ARG A 229 15.67 -5.88 -8.96
CA ARG A 229 14.21 -5.71 -9.04
C ARG A 229 13.84 -4.35 -8.47
N ILE A 230 12.99 -3.64 -9.21
CA ILE A 230 12.42 -2.34 -8.83
C ILE A 230 10.94 -2.35 -9.14
N VAL A 231 10.19 -1.39 -8.60
CA VAL A 231 8.75 -1.26 -8.91
C VAL A 231 8.54 -0.13 -9.89
N GLY A 232 7.79 -0.43 -10.94
CA GLY A 232 7.21 0.55 -11.86
C GLY A 232 5.73 0.76 -11.60
N MET A 233 5.19 1.83 -12.17
CA MET A 233 3.77 2.13 -12.20
C MET A 233 3.34 2.35 -13.64
N THR A 234 2.11 1.96 -13.95
CA THR A 234 1.45 2.25 -15.22
C THR A 234 -0.01 2.58 -14.98
N PHE A 235 -0.61 3.38 -15.85
CA PHE A 235 -2.03 3.74 -15.78
C PHE A 235 -2.79 3.28 -17.01
N SER A 236 -4.10 3.12 -16.84
CA SER A 236 -5.03 2.83 -17.91
C SER A 236 -6.38 3.50 -17.66
N PRO A 237 -7.01 4.09 -18.68
CA PRO A 237 -8.36 4.61 -18.58
C PRO A 237 -9.44 3.50 -18.60
N ASP A 238 -9.16 2.34 -19.21
CA ASP A 238 -10.14 1.32 -19.56
C ASP A 238 -9.73 -0.12 -19.23
N PHE A 239 -8.56 -0.31 -18.59
CA PHE A 239 -7.95 -1.60 -18.28
C PHE A 239 -7.43 -2.38 -19.49
N VAL A 240 -7.47 -1.80 -20.68
CA VAL A 240 -6.98 -2.41 -21.94
C VAL A 240 -5.76 -1.67 -22.47
N HIS A 241 -5.85 -0.33 -22.53
CA HIS A 241 -4.77 0.52 -23.01
C HIS A 241 -3.97 1.05 -21.86
N TRP A 242 -2.70 0.67 -21.76
CA TRP A 242 -1.81 0.99 -20.67
C TRP A 242 -0.67 1.89 -21.11
N ASP A 243 -0.34 2.86 -20.28
CA ASP A 243 0.83 3.71 -20.47
C ASP A 243 2.13 2.89 -20.38
N LYS A 244 3.21 3.38 -20.98
CA LYS A 244 4.55 2.82 -20.74
C LYS A 244 4.88 2.94 -19.23
N PRO A 245 5.28 1.87 -18.56
CA PRO A 245 5.63 1.92 -17.14
C PRO A 245 6.81 2.85 -16.85
N TRP A 246 6.72 3.57 -15.71
CA TRP A 246 7.82 4.38 -15.18
C TRP A 246 8.18 3.91 -13.77
N ARG A 247 9.44 4.13 -13.38
CA ARG A 247 9.99 3.71 -12.08
C ARG A 247 9.38 4.53 -10.94
N ILE A 248 8.96 3.87 -9.85
CA ILE A 248 8.38 4.52 -8.67
C ILE A 248 9.09 4.17 -7.37
N ILE A 249 9.53 2.92 -7.19
CA ILE A 249 10.28 2.47 -6.01
C ILE A 249 11.60 1.88 -6.50
N VAL A 250 12.67 2.55 -6.13
CA VAL A 250 14.05 2.20 -6.45
C VAL A 250 14.91 2.28 -5.19
N PRO A 251 16.07 1.60 -5.12
CA PRO A 251 17.00 1.78 -4.04
C PRO A 251 17.48 3.23 -3.93
N ASP A 252 17.70 3.71 -2.70
CA ASP A 252 18.23 5.04 -2.42
C ASP A 252 19.43 4.97 -1.47
N ALA A 253 19.99 6.13 -1.08
CA ALA A 253 21.20 6.21 -0.26
C ALA A 253 21.03 5.63 1.16
N ARG A 254 19.81 5.44 1.64
CA ARG A 254 19.51 4.84 2.95
C ARG A 254 19.46 3.32 2.91
N ASP A 255 19.36 2.74 1.72
CA ASP A 255 19.34 1.29 1.54
C ASP A 255 20.74 0.70 1.66
N GLN A 256 20.81 -0.50 2.26
CA GLN A 256 22.06 -1.20 2.47
C GLN A 256 22.06 -2.54 1.72
N GLY A 257 23.25 -2.98 1.29
CA GLY A 257 23.44 -4.26 0.63
C GLY A 257 22.65 -4.38 -0.67
N ASP A 258 22.21 -5.58 -0.97
CA ASP A 258 21.47 -5.90 -2.20
C ASP A 258 19.96 -5.73 -2.01
N MET A 259 19.53 -4.54 -1.57
CA MET A 259 18.12 -4.19 -1.41
C MET A 259 17.42 -4.19 -2.78
N GLU A 260 16.32 -4.90 -2.86
CA GLU A 260 15.48 -5.01 -4.05
C GLU A 260 14.01 -4.87 -3.67
N PHE A 261 13.17 -4.56 -4.67
CA PHE A 261 11.73 -4.37 -4.48
C PHE A 261 10.93 -5.28 -5.39
N TYR A 262 10.24 -6.23 -4.79
CA TYR A 262 9.55 -7.30 -5.51
C TYR A 262 8.15 -6.89 -6.00
N GLY A 263 7.59 -5.80 -5.52
CA GLY A 263 6.28 -5.28 -5.92
C GLY A 263 5.71 -4.28 -4.92
N LEU A 264 4.57 -3.72 -5.25
CA LEU A 264 3.77 -2.82 -4.41
C LEU A 264 2.34 -3.34 -4.38
N GLY A 265 2.03 -4.17 -3.37
CA GLY A 265 0.72 -4.81 -3.23
C GLY A 265 -0.24 -4.05 -2.31
N GLY A 266 -1.51 -4.46 -2.31
CA GLY A 266 -2.53 -3.97 -1.39
C GLY A 266 -2.79 -2.47 -1.45
N VAL A 267 -2.58 -1.83 -2.61
CA VAL A 267 -2.82 -0.39 -2.76
C VAL A 267 -4.28 -0.06 -2.58
N HIS A 268 -4.56 0.87 -1.68
CA HIS A 268 -5.90 1.34 -1.39
C HIS A 268 -5.91 2.82 -1.02
N ALA A 269 -7.06 3.47 -1.21
CA ALA A 269 -7.24 4.88 -0.92
C ALA A 269 -7.75 5.11 0.50
N ARG A 270 -7.18 6.12 1.17
CA ARG A 270 -7.68 6.65 2.46
C ARG A 270 -7.69 8.17 2.40
N GLY A 271 -8.90 8.76 2.31
CA GLY A 271 -9.03 10.18 2.00
C GLY A 271 -8.36 10.51 0.67
N SER A 272 -7.45 11.47 0.67
CA SER A 272 -6.67 11.89 -0.50
C SER A 272 -5.31 11.18 -0.61
N LEU A 273 -5.11 10.04 0.07
CA LEU A 273 -3.85 9.31 0.12
C LEU A 273 -4.03 7.88 -0.42
N LEU A 274 -3.19 7.47 -1.34
CA LEU A 274 -2.98 6.08 -1.69
C LEU A 274 -1.91 5.50 -0.77
N ILE A 275 -2.16 4.33 -0.20
CA ILE A 275 -1.23 3.59 0.66
C ILE A 275 -1.03 2.21 0.06
N GLY A 276 0.20 1.71 0.04
CA GLY A 276 0.56 0.38 -0.46
C GLY A 276 1.69 -0.27 0.33
N PHE A 277 1.92 -1.55 0.07
CA PHE A 277 2.88 -2.41 0.76
C PHE A 277 4.01 -2.78 -0.19
N VAL A 278 5.19 -2.22 0.06
CA VAL A 278 6.39 -2.55 -0.72
C VAL A 278 6.98 -3.87 -0.21
N ARG A 279 7.14 -4.82 -1.12
CA ARG A 279 7.79 -6.10 -0.84
C ARG A 279 9.29 -5.95 -1.00
N VAL A 280 9.98 -5.83 0.13
CA VAL A 280 11.45 -5.70 0.18
C VAL A 280 12.09 -7.08 0.16
N LEU A 281 13.13 -7.25 -0.65
CA LEU A 281 13.98 -8.43 -0.72
C LEU A 281 15.44 -8.07 -0.42
N ARG A 282 16.10 -8.88 0.37
CA ARG A 282 17.52 -8.85 0.68
C ARG A 282 18.13 -10.20 0.33
N ASP A 283 18.44 -10.38 -0.96
CA ASP A 283 19.01 -11.64 -1.49
C ASP A 283 20.43 -11.92 -0.98
N ASP A 284 21.08 -10.91 -0.40
CA ASP A 284 22.41 -10.98 0.20
C ASP A 284 22.42 -11.50 1.66
N LEU A 285 21.24 -11.64 2.28
CA LEU A 285 21.15 -12.03 3.69
C LEU A 285 20.66 -13.47 3.88
N PRO A 286 21.18 -14.17 4.91
CA PRO A 286 20.71 -15.50 5.28
C PRO A 286 19.40 -15.45 6.07
N CYS A 287 18.64 -16.54 6.04
CA CYS A 287 17.51 -16.75 6.94
C CYS A 287 17.95 -16.89 8.41
N ASP A 288 18.97 -17.69 8.63
CA ASP A 288 19.54 -17.98 9.94
C ASP A 288 20.95 -17.38 10.05
N ALA A 289 21.32 -16.94 11.24
CA ALA A 289 22.64 -16.37 11.50
C ALA A 289 23.77 -17.38 11.14
N GLY A 290 24.72 -16.95 10.30
CA GLY A 290 25.83 -17.78 9.84
C GLY A 290 25.47 -18.75 8.71
N GLY A 291 24.23 -18.77 8.25
CA GLY A 291 23.80 -19.54 7.09
C GLY A 291 24.21 -18.94 5.75
N PRO A 292 23.90 -19.63 4.64
CA PRO A 292 24.12 -19.09 3.29
C PRO A 292 23.16 -17.91 3.01
N PRO A 293 23.48 -17.03 2.03
CA PRO A 293 22.61 -15.90 1.66
C PRO A 293 21.38 -16.39 0.87
N ASP A 294 20.42 -16.98 1.55
CA ASP A 294 19.22 -17.56 0.97
C ASP A 294 18.19 -16.52 0.51
N GLY A 295 18.33 -15.29 0.98
CA GLY A 295 17.41 -14.19 0.70
C GLY A 295 16.25 -14.11 1.68
N ILE A 296 16.09 -12.95 2.31
CA ILE A 296 15.00 -12.67 3.26
C ILE A 296 14.16 -11.50 2.77
N GLY A 297 12.91 -11.42 3.26
CA GLY A 297 12.02 -10.34 2.85
C GLY A 297 11.08 -9.86 3.94
N HIS A 298 10.77 -8.57 3.89
CA HIS A 298 9.83 -7.91 4.78
C HIS A 298 8.99 -6.90 3.98
N THR A 299 8.06 -6.24 4.64
CA THR A 299 7.21 -5.22 4.02
C THR A 299 7.49 -3.86 4.64
N THR A 300 7.60 -2.82 3.79
CA THR A 300 7.56 -1.42 4.19
C THR A 300 6.33 -0.72 3.61
N LEU A 301 5.95 0.44 4.16
CA LEU A 301 4.87 1.25 3.60
C LEU A 301 5.37 2.08 2.41
N ALA A 302 4.46 2.36 1.48
CA ALA A 302 4.61 3.44 0.53
C ALA A 302 3.29 4.19 0.38
N TRP A 303 3.37 5.46 0.00
CA TRP A 303 2.21 6.30 -0.20
C TRP A 303 2.39 7.28 -1.35
N SER A 304 1.26 7.72 -1.88
CA SER A 304 1.20 8.69 -2.98
C SER A 304 -0.08 9.52 -2.91
N ARG A 305 -0.02 10.75 -3.38
CA ARG A 305 -1.20 11.61 -3.52
C ARG A 305 -1.66 11.80 -4.96
N ASP A 306 -0.77 11.58 -5.91
CA ASP A 306 -1.03 11.70 -7.35
C ASP A 306 -1.06 10.33 -8.07
N GLY A 307 -0.73 9.25 -7.34
CA GLY A 307 -0.55 7.90 -7.88
C GLY A 307 0.69 7.75 -8.77
N ARG A 308 1.34 8.87 -9.14
CA ARG A 308 2.47 8.92 -10.05
C ARG A 308 3.81 8.91 -9.31
N THR A 309 3.91 9.72 -8.26
CA THR A 309 5.08 9.84 -7.40
C THR A 309 4.82 9.14 -6.08
N TRP A 310 5.69 8.23 -5.70
CA TRP A 310 5.55 7.43 -4.49
C TRP A 310 6.72 7.68 -3.53
N THR A 311 6.39 7.82 -2.27
CA THR A 311 7.35 7.85 -1.17
C THR A 311 7.32 6.52 -0.47
N ARG A 312 8.49 5.91 -0.26
CA ARG A 312 8.66 4.65 0.49
C ARG A 312 9.18 4.94 1.88
N ASP A 313 8.60 4.25 2.88
CA ASP A 313 9.19 4.18 4.21
C ASP A 313 10.38 3.20 4.23
N HIS A 314 11.35 3.45 5.13
CA HIS A 314 12.49 2.56 5.35
C HIS A 314 12.31 1.72 6.61
N GLU A 315 11.36 2.08 7.48
CA GLU A 315 11.00 1.26 8.63
C GLU A 315 10.16 0.05 8.21
N THR A 316 10.46 -1.09 8.82
CA THR A 316 9.70 -2.32 8.58
C THR A 316 8.29 -2.21 9.13
N PHE A 317 7.30 -2.45 8.27
CA PHE A 317 5.88 -2.46 8.61
C PHE A 317 5.39 -3.87 8.98
N ILE A 318 5.64 -4.89 8.12
CA ILE A 318 5.41 -6.30 8.46
C ILE A 318 6.75 -7.01 8.39
N ASP A 319 7.20 -7.51 9.53
CA ASP A 319 8.47 -8.23 9.63
C ASP A 319 8.27 -9.74 9.44
N ARG A 320 9.34 -10.42 9.01
CA ARG A 320 9.43 -11.87 9.06
C ARG A 320 9.42 -12.36 10.52
N ASN A 321 9.18 -13.63 10.77
CA ASN A 321 9.28 -14.21 12.10
C ASN A 321 10.71 -14.68 12.34
N LEU A 322 11.38 -14.10 13.32
CA LEU A 322 12.80 -14.43 13.60
C LEU A 322 12.99 -15.79 14.29
N LYS A 323 11.92 -16.47 14.70
CA LYS A 323 12.00 -17.80 15.30
C LYS A 323 12.20 -18.85 14.21
N PRO A 324 13.33 -19.57 14.20
CA PRO A 324 13.60 -20.64 13.23
C PRO A 324 12.49 -21.69 13.19
N GLY A 325 12.23 -22.22 11.99
CA GLY A 325 11.22 -23.26 11.78
C GLY A 325 9.78 -22.75 11.72
N THR A 326 9.54 -21.44 11.86
CA THR A 326 8.20 -20.88 11.61
C THR A 326 7.95 -20.71 10.11
N TRP A 327 6.68 -20.75 9.73
CA TRP A 327 6.26 -20.78 8.33
C TRP A 327 6.51 -19.44 7.57
N ASP A 328 6.72 -18.34 8.28
CA ASP A 328 7.04 -17.01 7.75
C ASP A 328 8.42 -16.51 8.22
N HIS A 329 9.34 -17.47 8.47
CA HIS A 329 10.67 -17.19 9.01
C HIS A 329 11.56 -16.39 8.05
N ALA A 330 11.48 -16.67 6.76
CA ALA A 330 12.30 -15.96 5.77
C ALA A 330 11.64 -14.69 5.23
N MET A 331 10.33 -14.72 5.00
CA MET A 331 9.65 -13.61 4.35
C MET A 331 8.27 -13.35 4.91
N ALA A 332 7.88 -12.05 4.88
CA ALA A 332 6.55 -11.56 5.12
C ALA A 332 6.23 -10.41 4.15
N TRP A 333 5.55 -10.71 3.04
CA TRP A 333 5.28 -9.79 1.93
C TRP A 333 3.81 -9.43 1.82
N GLY A 334 3.45 -8.17 2.17
CA GLY A 334 2.09 -7.66 2.06
C GLY A 334 1.55 -7.74 0.63
N SER A 335 0.32 -8.22 0.49
CA SER A 335 -0.29 -8.49 -0.82
C SER A 335 -1.65 -7.84 -1.01
N SER A 336 -2.54 -7.90 -0.03
CA SER A 336 -3.90 -7.36 -0.13
C SER A 336 -4.33 -6.78 1.20
N ALA A 337 -5.13 -5.71 1.16
CA ALA A 337 -5.71 -5.10 2.34
C ALA A 337 -7.21 -4.93 2.17
N ILE A 338 -7.97 -5.19 3.24
CA ILE A 338 -9.40 -4.93 3.27
C ILE A 338 -9.84 -4.48 4.66
N GLN A 339 -10.69 -3.48 4.73
CA GLN A 339 -11.29 -3.06 5.98
C GLN A 339 -12.45 -3.99 6.37
N ILE A 340 -12.43 -4.49 7.61
CA ILE A 340 -13.50 -5.30 8.20
C ILE A 340 -13.81 -4.71 9.58
N GLY A 341 -14.97 -4.06 9.68
CA GLY A 341 -15.31 -3.29 10.89
C GLY A 341 -14.29 -2.17 11.14
N ASP A 342 -13.74 -2.16 12.34
CA ASP A 342 -12.78 -1.16 12.81
C ASP A 342 -11.31 -1.58 12.61
N GLU A 343 -11.07 -2.67 11.87
CA GLU A 343 -9.73 -3.18 11.58
C GLU A 343 -9.44 -3.21 10.08
N VAL A 344 -8.17 -3.07 9.73
CA VAL A 344 -7.63 -3.41 8.41
C VAL A 344 -7.00 -4.80 8.51
N PHE A 345 -7.48 -5.72 7.68
CA PHE A 345 -6.92 -7.04 7.50
C PHE A 345 -5.92 -6.97 6.34
N ILE A 346 -4.68 -7.35 6.61
CA ILE A 346 -3.58 -7.32 5.65
C ILE A 346 -3.11 -8.75 5.43
N TYR A 347 -3.41 -9.26 4.24
CA TYR A 347 -2.93 -10.59 3.83
C TYR A 347 -1.52 -10.48 3.30
N TYR A 348 -0.65 -11.39 3.76
CA TYR A 348 0.75 -11.39 3.36
C TYR A 348 1.22 -12.80 2.99
N GLY A 349 2.15 -12.86 2.07
CA GLY A 349 2.83 -14.09 1.73
C GLY A 349 3.96 -14.38 2.70
N GLY A 350 3.97 -15.59 3.27
CA GLY A 350 5.03 -16.08 4.13
C GLY A 350 5.84 -17.21 3.49
N TYR A 351 7.15 -17.20 3.73
CA TYR A 351 8.09 -18.23 3.32
C TYR A 351 8.86 -18.74 4.55
N ALA A 352 8.90 -20.04 4.73
CA ALA A 352 9.65 -20.64 5.82
C ALA A 352 11.17 -20.55 5.58
N ARG A 353 11.59 -20.68 4.33
CA ARG A 353 12.99 -20.58 3.90
C ARG A 353 13.19 -19.48 2.87
N GLY A 354 14.45 -19.12 2.60
CA GLY A 354 14.82 -17.99 1.77
C GLY A 354 14.36 -18.06 0.32
N HIS A 355 14.44 -16.93 -0.34
CA HIS A 355 14.01 -16.75 -1.73
C HIS A 355 14.71 -17.69 -2.72
N LYS A 356 15.98 -18.03 -2.47
CA LYS A 356 16.80 -18.90 -3.33
C LYS A 356 16.63 -20.38 -3.05
N VAL A 357 15.94 -20.74 -1.98
CA VAL A 357 15.65 -22.14 -1.63
C VAL A 357 14.37 -22.56 -2.34
N GLU A 358 14.28 -23.82 -2.85
CA GLU A 358 13.06 -24.31 -3.51
C GLU A 358 11.81 -24.19 -2.62
N PRO A 359 10.99 -23.18 -2.80
CA PRO A 359 10.07 -22.74 -1.77
C PRO A 359 8.60 -23.02 -2.10
N ALA A 360 8.28 -23.56 -3.26
CA ALA A 360 6.89 -23.65 -3.72
C ALA A 360 5.99 -24.47 -2.77
N LYS A 361 6.56 -25.42 -2.05
CA LYS A 361 5.84 -26.27 -1.09
C LYS A 361 5.69 -25.64 0.30
N GLU A 362 6.33 -24.51 0.54
CA GLU A 362 6.40 -23.87 1.86
C GLU A 362 5.76 -22.48 1.90
N ARG A 363 5.28 -22.00 0.75
CA ARG A 363 4.62 -20.70 0.64
C ARG A 363 3.20 -20.78 1.19
N GLN A 364 2.86 -19.86 2.07
CA GLN A 364 1.58 -19.81 2.75
C GLN A 364 1.09 -18.37 2.83
N ILE A 365 -0.21 -18.19 3.06
CA ILE A 365 -0.80 -16.86 3.23
C ILE A 365 -1.10 -16.64 4.70
N GLY A 366 -0.53 -15.57 5.25
CA GLY A 366 -0.79 -15.07 6.57
C GLY A 366 -1.77 -13.90 6.59
N LEU A 367 -2.16 -13.55 7.80
CA LEU A 367 -2.98 -12.41 8.10
C LEU A 367 -2.34 -11.57 9.20
N ALA A 368 -2.23 -10.28 8.97
CA ALA A 368 -1.91 -9.29 9.99
C ALA A 368 -3.08 -8.31 10.12
N LYS A 369 -3.33 -7.82 11.32
CA LYS A 369 -4.45 -6.92 11.64
C LYS A 369 -3.96 -5.68 12.34
N MET A 370 -4.61 -4.56 12.07
CA MET A 370 -4.41 -3.31 12.81
C MET A 370 -5.71 -2.49 12.82
N PRO A 371 -5.89 -1.61 13.82
CA PRO A 371 -7.01 -0.68 13.79
C PRO A 371 -6.95 0.22 12.55
N VAL A 372 -8.12 0.59 12.03
CA VAL A 372 -8.26 1.42 10.82
C VAL A 372 -7.44 2.70 10.95
N ASP A 373 -6.70 3.04 9.88
CA ASP A 373 -5.94 4.29 9.73
C ASP A 373 -4.74 4.47 10.68
N ARG A 374 -4.27 3.41 11.33
CA ARG A 374 -3.14 3.47 12.26
C ARG A 374 -1.81 3.05 11.65
N TYR A 375 -1.54 3.39 10.40
CA TYR A 375 -0.28 3.05 9.71
C TYR A 375 0.93 3.77 10.31
N VAL A 376 0.77 5.05 10.65
CA VAL A 376 1.81 5.92 11.21
C VAL A 376 1.18 6.79 12.29
N SER A 377 1.91 7.03 13.37
CA SER A 377 1.52 7.97 14.42
C SER A 377 2.51 9.11 14.60
N ARG A 378 2.04 10.16 15.26
CA ARG A 378 2.83 11.25 15.84
C ARG A 378 2.76 11.08 17.35
N ASP A 379 3.88 10.67 17.94
CA ASP A 379 3.96 10.20 19.32
C ASP A 379 4.48 11.31 20.24
N ALA A 380 3.71 11.66 21.24
CA ALA A 380 4.12 12.52 22.35
C ALA A 380 4.46 11.66 23.58
N GLY A 381 5.59 11.91 24.20
CA GLY A 381 5.92 11.37 25.53
C GLY A 381 5.26 12.17 26.67
N THR A 382 5.71 11.90 27.91
CA THR A 382 5.24 12.57 29.12
C THR A 382 5.57 14.07 29.18
N ASN A 383 6.59 14.52 28.43
CA ASN A 383 6.93 15.93 28.30
C ASN A 383 5.98 16.69 27.35
N GLY A 384 5.07 15.97 26.71
CA GLY A 384 4.09 16.53 25.79
C GLY A 384 4.65 16.87 24.41
N GLY A 385 3.74 17.25 23.53
CA GLY A 385 4.03 17.69 22.16
C GLY A 385 2.84 18.40 21.55
N ALA A 386 3.05 19.09 20.45
CA ALA A 386 2.02 19.82 19.74
C ALA A 386 2.10 19.59 18.22
N LEU A 387 0.93 19.61 17.56
CA LEU A 387 0.79 19.53 16.13
C LEU A 387 -0.26 20.55 15.65
N LEU A 388 0.13 21.36 14.69
CA LEU A 388 -0.76 22.30 14.00
C LEU A 388 -0.99 21.77 12.57
N THR A 389 -2.26 21.69 12.17
CA THR A 389 -2.62 21.26 10.82
C THR A 389 -2.56 22.41 9.81
N GLN A 390 -2.44 22.04 8.53
CA GLN A 390 -2.83 22.94 7.44
C GLN A 390 -4.31 23.31 7.56
N PRO A 391 -4.72 24.47 7.04
CA PRO A 391 -6.12 24.88 7.04
C PRO A 391 -7.00 23.92 6.21
N PHE A 392 -8.20 23.63 6.71
CA PHE A 392 -9.21 22.82 6.02
C PHE A 392 -10.62 23.33 6.33
N ALA A 393 -11.61 22.91 5.52
CA ALA A 393 -13.00 23.27 5.72
C ALA A 393 -13.67 22.30 6.72
N LEU A 394 -14.16 22.84 7.85
CA LEU A 394 -14.91 22.07 8.83
C LEU A 394 -16.40 21.93 8.46
N ASP A 395 -16.98 22.93 7.80
CA ASP A 395 -18.34 22.96 7.24
C ASP A 395 -19.44 22.50 8.23
N GLY A 396 -19.30 22.82 9.51
CA GLY A 396 -20.26 22.45 10.56
C GLY A 396 -20.30 20.97 10.92
N ARG A 397 -19.44 20.16 10.31
CA ARG A 397 -19.31 18.71 10.58
C ARG A 397 -18.69 18.46 11.96
N ARG A 398 -18.88 17.25 12.47
CA ARG A 398 -18.27 16.81 13.73
C ARG A 398 -16.82 16.39 13.52
N LEU A 399 -15.93 16.94 14.36
CA LEU A 399 -14.53 16.53 14.36
C LEU A 399 -14.36 15.23 15.16
N ARG A 400 -13.68 14.27 14.53
CA ARG A 400 -13.28 13.01 15.15
C ARG A 400 -11.78 12.81 15.00
N VAL A 401 -11.17 12.20 16.02
CA VAL A 401 -9.72 11.98 16.07
C VAL A 401 -9.42 10.52 16.32
N ASN A 402 -8.51 9.95 15.53
CA ASN A 402 -7.95 8.62 15.74
C ASN A 402 -6.69 8.77 16.59
N ALA A 403 -6.74 8.31 17.84
CA ALA A 403 -5.64 8.45 18.79
C ALA A 403 -5.68 7.38 19.89
N ALA A 404 -4.50 7.04 20.41
CA ALA A 404 -4.31 6.25 21.63
C ALA A 404 -3.66 7.14 22.70
N ILE A 405 -4.40 7.45 23.77
CA ILE A 405 -4.06 8.51 24.73
C ILE A 405 -4.03 7.91 26.14
N ARG A 406 -2.84 7.77 26.71
CA ARG A 406 -2.65 7.36 28.11
C ARG A 406 -2.72 8.54 29.06
N GLY A 407 -2.16 9.68 28.65
CA GLY A 407 -2.23 10.93 29.37
C GLY A 407 -3.48 11.74 29.03
N GLU A 408 -3.30 12.84 28.33
CA GLU A 408 -4.39 13.74 27.91
C GLU A 408 -4.10 14.34 26.52
N MET A 409 -5.16 14.56 25.76
CA MET A 409 -5.12 15.36 24.54
C MET A 409 -6.19 16.44 24.58
N ARG A 410 -5.83 17.64 24.07
CA ARG A 410 -6.78 18.73 23.81
C ARG A 410 -6.61 19.25 22.40
N VAL A 411 -7.67 19.83 21.87
CA VAL A 411 -7.72 20.37 20.52
C VAL A 411 -8.32 21.78 20.57
N ARG A 412 -7.68 22.74 19.85
CA ARG A 412 -8.30 24.04 19.60
C ARG A 412 -8.40 24.34 18.11
N LEU A 413 -9.31 25.21 17.75
CA LEU A 413 -9.48 25.70 16.40
C LEU A 413 -8.81 27.07 16.26
N LEU A 414 -8.01 27.23 15.20
CA LEU A 414 -7.38 28.50 14.87
C LEU A 414 -7.89 29.01 13.52
N ARG A 415 -8.14 30.33 13.46
CA ARG A 415 -8.39 31.03 12.21
C ARG A 415 -7.10 31.24 11.42
N ALA A 416 -7.20 31.65 10.15
CA ALA A 416 -6.04 31.93 9.29
C ALA A 416 -5.06 32.97 9.90
N ASN A 417 -5.53 33.88 10.76
CA ASN A 417 -4.69 34.84 11.45
C ASN A 417 -4.01 34.29 12.73
N GLY A 418 -4.13 32.99 12.98
CA GLY A 418 -3.56 32.30 14.16
C GLY A 418 -4.32 32.51 15.47
N LYS A 419 -5.42 33.30 15.49
CA LYS A 419 -6.21 33.50 16.69
C LYS A 419 -7.19 32.35 16.91
N PRO A 420 -7.43 31.94 18.19
CA PRO A 420 -8.43 30.93 18.50
C PRO A 420 -9.84 31.33 18.01
N VAL A 421 -10.59 30.36 17.56
CA VAL A 421 -12.02 30.53 17.30
C VAL A 421 -12.73 30.64 18.65
N PRO A 422 -13.55 31.69 18.89
CA PRO A 422 -14.24 31.86 20.16
C PRO A 422 -15.05 30.61 20.57
N GLY A 423 -14.89 30.15 21.78
CA GLY A 423 -15.53 28.95 22.31
C GLY A 423 -14.88 27.64 21.87
N HIS A 424 -13.69 27.68 21.22
CA HIS A 424 -12.97 26.51 20.74
C HIS A 424 -11.47 26.57 21.10
N ASP A 425 -11.11 27.21 22.19
CA ASP A 425 -9.74 27.26 22.73
C ASP A 425 -9.48 26.11 23.70
N TRP A 426 -8.27 26.02 24.23
CA TRP A 426 -7.81 24.97 25.15
C TRP A 426 -8.70 24.76 26.35
N ASN A 427 -9.17 25.85 26.98
CA ASN A 427 -10.02 25.83 28.18
C ASN A 427 -11.46 25.38 27.85
N ASP A 428 -11.89 25.55 26.61
CA ASP A 428 -13.21 25.13 26.14
C ASP A 428 -13.22 23.65 25.78
N CYS A 429 -12.07 23.08 25.34
CA CYS A 429 -11.97 21.68 24.93
C CYS A 429 -12.13 20.73 26.11
N LYS A 430 -13.04 19.77 25.97
CA LYS A 430 -13.11 18.65 26.92
C LYS A 430 -11.89 17.76 26.72
N PRO A 431 -11.15 17.42 27.82
CA PRO A 431 -10.00 16.53 27.70
C PRO A 431 -10.37 15.20 27.08
N ILE A 432 -9.54 14.74 26.16
CA ILE A 432 -9.70 13.46 25.45
C ILE A 432 -8.72 12.46 26.05
N LYS A 433 -9.20 11.25 26.36
CA LYS A 433 -8.40 10.16 26.96
C LYS A 433 -8.85 8.81 26.41
N GLY A 434 -8.00 7.80 26.56
CA GLY A 434 -8.29 6.43 26.15
C GLY A 434 -7.86 6.13 24.72
N ASP A 435 -8.19 4.94 24.27
CA ASP A 435 -7.86 4.44 22.93
C ASP A 435 -9.12 4.34 22.06
N SER A 436 -9.17 5.09 20.96
CA SER A 436 -10.28 5.02 20.01
C SER A 436 -9.84 5.44 18.62
N ILE A 437 -10.38 4.77 17.61
CA ILE A 437 -10.21 5.18 16.22
C ILE A 437 -11.08 6.40 15.86
N SER A 438 -11.94 6.86 16.79
CA SER A 438 -12.95 7.89 16.49
C SER A 438 -13.39 8.65 17.75
N HIS A 439 -12.42 9.25 18.50
CA HIS A 439 -12.76 10.16 19.59
C HIS A 439 -13.53 11.37 19.06
N GLU A 440 -14.68 11.67 19.67
CA GLU A 440 -15.42 12.90 19.37
C GLU A 440 -14.74 14.09 20.08
N VAL A 441 -14.38 15.12 19.34
CA VAL A 441 -13.85 16.36 19.91
C VAL A 441 -15.02 17.28 20.22
N SER A 442 -15.08 17.77 21.46
CA SER A 442 -16.16 18.68 21.90
C SER A 442 -15.62 19.81 22.76
N TRP A 443 -16.30 20.95 22.68
CA TRP A 443 -16.00 22.16 23.42
C TRP A 443 -17.20 22.56 24.30
N ARG A 444 -16.93 23.09 25.49
CA ARG A 444 -17.97 23.51 26.45
C ARG A 444 -18.75 24.70 25.88
N GLY A 445 -20.08 24.61 25.88
CA GLY A 445 -20.95 25.72 25.46
C GLY A 445 -20.99 26.05 24.00
N SER A 446 -20.23 25.36 23.16
CA SER A 446 -20.20 25.60 21.73
C SER A 446 -20.93 24.47 20.97
N ARG A 447 -21.92 24.85 20.16
CA ARG A 447 -22.29 24.05 18.99
C ARG A 447 -21.38 24.54 17.85
N THR A 448 -20.70 23.66 17.13
CA THR A 448 -19.98 23.97 15.91
C THR A 448 -20.97 24.64 14.93
N LYS A 449 -21.11 25.96 15.04
CA LYS A 449 -21.82 26.72 14.03
C LYS A 449 -21.00 26.58 12.75
N LEU A 450 -21.67 26.51 11.62
CA LEU A 450 -21.07 26.51 10.28
C LEU A 450 -19.97 27.58 10.22
N LEU A 451 -18.72 27.15 10.40
CA LEU A 451 -17.56 27.98 10.16
C LEU A 451 -17.37 27.95 8.64
N LYS A 452 -17.66 29.09 8.00
CA LYS A 452 -17.53 29.21 6.53
C LYS A 452 -16.08 29.29 6.08
N ASP A 453 -15.21 29.83 6.96
CA ASP A 453 -13.80 30.02 6.65
C ASP A 453 -13.00 28.76 7.05
N PRO A 454 -11.94 28.39 6.31
CA PRO A 454 -11.03 27.33 6.69
C PRO A 454 -10.40 27.58 8.07
N VAL A 455 -10.23 26.51 8.82
CA VAL A 455 -9.61 26.50 10.17
C VAL A 455 -8.47 25.53 10.22
N SER A 456 -7.50 25.77 11.11
CA SER A 456 -6.49 24.80 11.48
C SER A 456 -6.79 24.20 12.85
N LEU A 457 -6.49 22.90 13.00
CA LEU A 457 -6.50 22.24 14.31
C LEU A 457 -5.12 22.39 14.93
N GLU A 458 -5.09 22.77 16.19
CA GLU A 458 -3.89 22.59 17.00
C GLU A 458 -4.16 21.55 18.07
N PHE A 459 -3.34 20.51 18.08
CA PHE A 459 -3.37 19.43 19.06
C PHE A 459 -2.30 19.67 20.11
N ASN A 460 -2.66 19.53 21.37
CA ASN A 460 -1.74 19.42 22.50
C ASN A 460 -1.86 18.00 23.06
N LEU A 461 -0.75 17.26 23.08
CA LEU A 461 -0.68 15.85 23.41
C LEU A 461 0.26 15.62 24.59
N MET A 462 -0.13 14.76 25.51
CA MET A 462 0.71 14.28 26.61
C MET A 462 0.53 12.76 26.73
N ASP A 463 1.61 11.99 26.64
CA ASP A 463 1.62 10.52 26.60
C ASP A 463 0.53 9.96 25.68
N ALA A 464 0.67 10.25 24.38
CA ALA A 464 -0.35 9.99 23.38
C ALA A 464 0.25 9.69 21.99
N LYS A 465 -0.48 8.90 21.21
CA LYS A 465 -0.24 8.65 19.79
C LYS A 465 -1.39 9.21 18.97
N LEU A 466 -1.09 10.08 18.02
CA LEU A 466 -2.06 10.69 17.12
C LEU A 466 -1.86 10.13 15.69
N TYR A 467 -2.90 9.53 15.11
CA TYR A 467 -2.84 8.90 13.79
C TYR A 467 -3.45 9.77 12.68
N GLY A 468 -4.51 10.48 13.00
CA GLY A 468 -5.21 11.33 12.05
C GLY A 468 -6.50 11.89 12.61
N PHE A 469 -7.25 12.59 11.78
CA PHE A 469 -8.58 13.10 12.13
C PHE A 469 -9.55 12.97 10.94
N ASP A 470 -10.83 13.11 11.22
CA ASP A 470 -11.90 13.06 10.24
C ASP A 470 -12.99 14.06 10.61
N VAL A 471 -13.76 14.50 9.63
CA VAL A 471 -14.91 15.38 9.80
C VAL A 471 -16.15 14.73 9.16
N LYS A 472 -17.18 14.48 9.96
CA LYS A 472 -18.39 13.74 9.58
C LYS A 472 -19.65 14.50 9.93
#